data_5489ebac1d1d3ad6e9a73df560c296b6
#
_entry.id   5489ebac1d1d3ad6e9a73df560c296b6
#
_cell.length_a   1.000
_cell.length_b   1.000
_cell.length_c   1.000
_cell.angle_alpha   90.00
_cell.angle_beta   90.00
_cell.angle_gamma   90.00
#
_symmetry.space_group_name_H-M   'P 1'
#
loop_
_entity.id
_entity.type
_entity.pdbx_description
1 polymer ?
#
loop_
_entity_poly.entity_id
_entity_poly.type
_entity_poly.pdbx_seq_one_letter_code
_entity_poly.pdbx_strand_id
1 'polypeptide(L)'
;MEILTTVTFDALFKELPFVVQAKAAPKTDLFKDNPFHPSLRIEKLRPKNFNIWSFRIDLHYRIIFKFLGKNKAVFLFIGHHHEIYDYDLFK
;
A
#
# COMPACT_ATOMS: atom_id res chain seq x y z
N MET A 1 5.00 11.47 -8.82
CA MET A 1 3.63 11.09 -8.37
C MET A 1 3.39 11.61 -6.97
N GLU A 2 2.24 12.21 -6.74
CA GLU A 2 1.83 12.67 -5.42
C GLU A 2 1.23 11.50 -4.63
N ILE A 3 1.67 11.33 -3.37
CA ILE A 3 1.15 10.29 -2.48
C ILE A 3 0.39 10.97 -1.35
N LEU A 4 -0.87 10.61 -1.21
CA LEU A 4 -1.70 10.99 -0.07
C LEU A 4 -1.84 9.78 0.86
N THR A 5 -2.09 10.04 2.13
CA THR A 5 -2.35 8.99 3.11
C THR A 5 -3.64 9.27 3.83
N THR A 6 -4.28 8.21 4.33
CA THR A 6 -5.47 8.33 5.17
C THR A 6 -5.06 8.37 6.64
N VAL A 7 -5.96 8.83 7.49
CA VAL A 7 -5.77 8.78 8.94
C VAL A 7 -5.54 7.34 9.40
N THR A 8 -6.28 6.41 8.81
CA THR A 8 -6.12 4.97 9.10
C THR A 8 -4.73 4.48 8.73
N PHE A 9 -4.24 4.83 7.53
CA PHE A 9 -2.89 4.46 7.11
C PHE A 9 -1.85 4.99 8.10
N ASP A 10 -1.95 6.26 8.46
CA ASP A 10 -0.98 6.91 9.35
C ASP A 10 -0.95 6.23 10.72
N ALA A 11 -2.11 5.90 11.27
CA ALA A 11 -2.20 5.21 12.56
C ALA A 11 -1.58 3.81 12.50
N LEU A 12 -1.89 3.05 11.44
CA LEU A 12 -1.33 1.72 11.25
C LEU A 12 0.19 1.76 11.07
N PHE A 13 0.68 2.73 10.31
CA PHE A 13 2.11 2.88 10.07
C PHE A 13 2.88 3.09 11.37
N LYS A 14 2.36 3.93 12.26
CA LYS A 14 3.00 4.22 13.55
C LYS A 14 3.13 2.99 14.44
N GLU A 15 2.23 2.02 14.29
CA GLU A 15 2.22 0.80 15.10
C GLU A 15 3.12 -0.30 14.55
N LEU A 16 3.67 -0.13 13.34
CA LEU A 16 4.52 -1.14 12.75
C LEU A 16 5.89 -1.20 13.45
N PRO A 17 6.52 -2.39 13.47
CA PRO A 17 7.91 -2.49 13.91
C PRO A 17 8.80 -1.52 13.14
N PHE A 18 9.77 -0.94 13.81
CA PHE A 18 10.66 0.05 13.18
C PHE A 18 11.33 -0.49 11.92
N VAL A 19 11.72 -1.76 11.93
CA VAL A 19 12.34 -2.39 10.76
C VAL A 19 11.43 -2.34 9.53
N VAL A 20 10.13 -2.55 9.74
CA VAL A 20 9.16 -2.51 8.65
C VAL A 20 8.96 -1.08 8.16
N GLN A 21 8.85 -0.12 9.09
CA GLN A 21 8.76 1.30 8.73
C GLN A 21 9.96 1.72 7.86
N ALA A 22 11.17 1.29 8.24
CA ALA A 22 12.37 1.61 7.50
C ALA A 22 12.38 1.03 6.09
N LYS A 23 11.76 -0.13 5.90
CA LYS A 23 11.64 -0.75 4.57
C LYS A 23 10.59 -0.05 3.69
N ALA A 24 9.60 0.58 4.29
CA ALA A 24 8.52 1.22 3.56
C ALA A 24 9.00 2.44 2.76
N ALA A 25 9.96 3.20 3.30
CA ALA A 25 10.42 4.43 2.67
C ALA A 25 11.03 4.20 1.27
N PRO A 26 12.03 3.31 1.10
CA PRO A 26 12.58 3.08 -0.24
C PRO A 26 11.57 2.45 -1.21
N LYS A 27 10.65 1.63 -0.72
CA LYS A 27 9.61 1.06 -1.58
C LYS A 27 8.61 2.13 -2.03
N THR A 28 8.29 3.08 -1.18
CA THR A 28 7.44 4.21 -1.54
C THR A 28 8.12 5.09 -2.59
N ASP A 29 9.43 5.34 -2.45
CA ASP A 29 10.18 6.09 -3.44
C ASP A 29 10.19 5.38 -4.80
N LEU A 30 10.36 4.07 -4.78
CA LEU A 30 10.31 3.26 -5.99
C LEU A 30 8.91 3.32 -6.62
N PHE A 31 7.86 3.26 -5.82
CA PHE A 31 6.48 3.38 -6.28
C PHE A 31 6.23 4.73 -6.95
N LYS A 32 6.75 5.81 -6.36
CA LYS A 32 6.61 7.15 -6.96
C LYS A 32 7.27 7.23 -8.34
N ASP A 33 8.39 6.57 -8.50
CA ASP A 33 9.14 6.57 -9.75
C ASP A 33 8.47 5.67 -10.78
N ASN A 34 8.08 4.46 -10.38
CA ASN A 34 7.42 3.50 -11.26
C ASN A 34 6.57 2.52 -10.44
N PRO A 35 5.25 2.75 -10.31
CA PRO A 35 4.40 1.88 -9.51
C PRO A 35 4.35 0.44 -10.02
N PHE A 36 4.71 0.20 -11.28
CA PHE A 36 4.70 -1.14 -11.88
C PHE A 36 6.08 -1.80 -11.88
N HIS A 37 7.03 -1.27 -11.11
CA HIS A 37 8.34 -1.90 -10.97
C HIS A 37 8.18 -3.33 -10.45
N PRO A 38 8.85 -4.33 -11.06
CA PRO A 38 8.63 -5.74 -10.70
C PRO A 38 8.84 -6.07 -9.22
N SER A 39 9.75 -5.40 -8.54
CA SER A 39 10.03 -5.68 -7.12
C SER A 39 8.88 -5.30 -6.19
N LEU A 40 7.96 -4.45 -6.65
CA LEU A 40 6.80 -4.04 -5.85
C LEU A 40 5.69 -5.09 -5.86
N ARG A 41 5.69 -5.99 -6.83
CA ARG A 41 4.66 -7.02 -6.96
C ARG A 41 3.25 -6.41 -6.88
N ILE A 42 3.03 -5.34 -7.63
CA ILE A 42 1.73 -4.66 -7.65
C ILE A 42 0.62 -5.63 -8.10
N GLU A 43 -0.52 -5.54 -7.45
CA GLU A 43 -1.64 -6.43 -7.71
C GLU A 43 -2.95 -5.65 -7.58
N LYS A 44 -3.85 -5.81 -8.55
CA LYS A 44 -5.20 -5.26 -8.45
C LYS A 44 -6.07 -6.24 -7.68
N LEU A 45 -6.68 -5.77 -6.61
CA LEU A 45 -7.44 -6.63 -5.72
C LEU A 45 -8.87 -6.82 -6.21
N ARG A 46 -9.54 -7.86 -5.73
CA ARG A 46 -10.93 -8.13 -6.04
C ARG A 46 -11.84 -7.55 -4.97
N PRO A 47 -13.05 -7.07 -5.32
CA PRO A 47 -13.57 -6.99 -6.69
C PRO A 47 -12.88 -5.89 -7.48
N LYS A 48 -12.58 -6.17 -8.73
CA LYS A 48 -11.76 -5.28 -9.56
C LYS A 48 -12.40 -3.92 -9.85
N ASN A 49 -13.72 -3.84 -9.74
CA ASN A 49 -14.44 -2.59 -9.96
C ASN A 49 -14.23 -1.56 -8.84
N PHE A 50 -13.66 -1.96 -7.70
CA PHE A 50 -13.34 -1.02 -6.63
C PHE A 50 -12.04 -0.24 -6.88
N ASN A 51 -11.25 -0.66 -7.86
CA ASN A 51 -9.98 -0.02 -8.20
C ASN A 51 -9.03 0.05 -7.01
N ILE A 52 -8.96 -1.02 -6.23
CA ILE A 52 -8.09 -1.13 -5.06
C ILE A 52 -6.91 -2.04 -5.42
N TRP A 53 -5.71 -1.60 -5.05
CA TRP A 53 -4.46 -2.24 -5.40
C TRP A 53 -3.60 -2.46 -4.17
N SER A 54 -2.60 -3.33 -4.30
CA SER A 54 -1.59 -3.50 -3.27
C SER A 54 -0.20 -3.54 -3.87
N PHE A 55 0.82 -3.18 -3.07
CA PHE A 55 2.19 -3.47 -3.40
C PHE A 55 2.94 -3.94 -2.15
N ARG A 56 4.03 -4.68 -2.35
CA ARG A 56 4.78 -5.28 -1.27
C ARG A 56 5.87 -4.37 -0.76
N ILE A 57 5.96 -4.24 0.58
CA ILE A 57 7.13 -3.68 1.24
C ILE A 57 8.20 -4.78 1.38
N ASP A 58 7.77 -5.97 1.82
CA ASP A 58 8.58 -7.18 1.91
C ASP A 58 7.67 -8.40 1.72
N LEU A 59 8.13 -9.58 2.12
CA LEU A 59 7.35 -10.81 1.96
C LEU A 59 6.04 -10.81 2.74
N HIS A 60 5.98 -10.07 3.85
CA HIS A 60 4.86 -10.15 4.79
C HIS A 60 4.00 -8.89 4.83
N TYR A 61 4.56 -7.72 4.51
CA TYR A 61 3.87 -6.44 4.67
C TYR A 61 3.54 -5.82 3.33
N ARG A 62 2.35 -5.23 3.26
CA ARG A 62 1.83 -4.62 2.03
C ARG A 62 1.16 -3.31 2.31
N ILE A 63 1.16 -2.45 1.30
CA ILE A 63 0.39 -1.20 1.29
C ILE A 63 -0.80 -1.41 0.35
N ILE A 64 -1.98 -1.07 0.84
CA ILE A 64 -3.22 -1.07 0.05
C ILE A 64 -3.47 0.37 -0.38
N PHE A 65 -3.69 0.57 -1.66
CA PHE A 65 -3.81 1.92 -2.20
C PHE A 65 -4.81 1.99 -3.35
N LYS A 66 -5.10 3.21 -3.75
CA LYS A 66 -5.97 3.51 -4.88
C LYS A 66 -5.31 4.58 -5.74
N PHE A 67 -5.35 4.42 -7.06
CA PHE A 67 -4.94 5.49 -7.96
C PHE A 67 -6.01 6.57 -8.03
N LEU A 68 -5.58 7.84 -7.96
CA LEU A 68 -6.45 9.02 -8.07
C LEU A 68 -6.08 9.79 -9.34
N GLY A 69 -6.14 9.14 -10.49
CA GLY A 69 -5.70 9.72 -11.74
C GLY A 69 -4.27 9.30 -12.09
N LYS A 70 -3.63 10.07 -12.99
CA LYS A 70 -2.34 9.66 -13.58
C LYS A 70 -1.13 9.86 -12.67
N ASN A 71 -1.18 10.87 -11.80
CA ASN A 71 -0.02 11.27 -11.01
C ASN A 71 -0.32 11.37 -9.51
N LYS A 72 -1.33 10.67 -9.04
CA LYS A 72 -1.72 10.73 -7.64
C LYS A 72 -2.22 9.37 -7.18
N ALA A 73 -1.84 8.99 -5.97
CA ALA A 73 -2.35 7.78 -5.32
C ALA A 73 -2.64 8.08 -3.86
N VAL A 74 -3.57 7.35 -3.27
CA VAL A 74 -3.84 7.43 -1.84
C VAL A 74 -3.55 6.07 -1.21
N PHE A 75 -2.73 6.07 -0.16
CA PHE A 75 -2.44 4.89 0.65
C PHE A 75 -3.52 4.75 1.70
N LEU A 76 -4.25 3.64 1.65
CA LEU A 76 -5.42 3.41 2.49
C LEU A 76 -5.08 2.63 3.75
N PHE A 77 -4.28 1.57 3.62
CA PHE A 77 -3.92 0.67 4.71
C PHE A 77 -2.49 0.19 4.53
N ILE A 78 -1.86 -0.19 5.64
CA ILE A 78 -0.56 -0.85 5.64
C ILE A 78 -0.57 -1.88 6.76
N GLY A 79 -0.02 -3.07 6.51
CA GLY A 79 0.04 -4.11 7.51
C GLY A 79 0.48 -5.43 6.96
N HIS A 80 0.48 -6.43 7.84
CA HIS A 80 0.78 -7.81 7.48
C HIS A 80 -0.31 -8.32 6.53
N HIS A 81 0.08 -9.08 5.50
CA HIS A 81 -0.86 -9.51 4.47
C HIS A 81 -2.04 -10.35 5.02
N HIS A 82 -1.87 -11.03 6.16
CA HIS A 82 -2.97 -11.74 6.80
C HIS A 82 -3.96 -10.82 7.49
N GLU A 83 -3.50 -9.66 7.98
CA GLU A 83 -4.32 -8.71 8.73
C GLU A 83 -5.09 -7.76 7.85
N ILE A 84 -4.45 -7.26 6.77
CA ILE A 84 -5.07 -6.23 5.93
C ILE A 84 -6.28 -6.74 5.16
N TYR A 85 -6.36 -8.04 4.89
CA TYR A 85 -7.51 -8.62 4.18
C TYR A 85 -8.72 -8.85 5.09
N ASP A 86 -8.58 -8.61 6.40
CA ASP A 86 -9.69 -8.69 7.35
C ASP A 86 -10.46 -7.37 7.49
N TYR A 87 -10.00 -6.29 6.87
CA TYR A 87 -10.72 -5.02 6.89
C TYR A 87 -12.03 -5.12 6.10
N ASP A 88 -13.03 -4.35 6.54
CA ASP A 88 -14.37 -4.38 5.94
C ASP A 88 -14.38 -4.12 4.44
N LEU A 89 -13.38 -3.42 3.94
CA LEU A 89 -13.23 -3.15 2.51
C LEU A 89 -13.26 -4.44 1.67
N PHE A 90 -12.80 -5.56 2.24
CA PHE A 90 -12.67 -6.84 1.55
C PHE A 90 -13.74 -7.86 1.95
N LYS A 91 -14.66 -7.47 2.81
CA LYS A 91 -15.76 -8.32 3.26
C LYS A 91 -17.07 -7.96 2.54
#